data_2bc17c83671dac1c04876c2d0fd25abd
#
_entry.id   2bc17c83671dac1c04876c2d0fd25abd
#
_cell.length_a   1.000
_cell.length_b   1.000
_cell.length_c   1.000
_cell.angle_alpha   90.00
_cell.angle_beta   90.00
_cell.angle_gamma   90.00
#
_symmetry.space_group_name_H-M   'P 1'
#
loop_
_entity.id
_entity.type
_entity.pdbx_description
1 polymer ?
#
loop_
_entity_poly.entity_id
_entity_poly.type
_entity_poly.pdbx_seq_one_letter_code
_entity_poly.pdbx_strand_id
1 'polypeptide(L)'
;MIIFVWAQDRAGNIGKDNKMPWHLPGDLQFFKKTTTGKTLVMGRKTYESLGKALPNRKTIVLTRDNELQLDDAEILHSREEVLALAETGEPIYVVGGAEIYRLFMDVADKLIVTKIDAEFDADTAFPEVDWENFSEVAKEPHEKDEKNKYNYTFYTYERN
;
A
#
# COMPACT_ATOMS: atom_id res chain seq x y z
N MET A 1 -5.57 -0.84 14.29
CA MET A 1 -6.19 -1.08 12.97
C MET A 1 -5.11 -1.18 11.91
N ILE A 2 -5.16 -2.22 11.12
CA ILE A 2 -4.26 -2.44 9.99
C ILE A 2 -5.01 -2.10 8.70
N ILE A 3 -4.47 -1.16 7.93
CA ILE A 3 -5.10 -0.64 6.71
C ILE A 3 -4.14 -0.85 5.55
N PHE A 4 -4.62 -1.48 4.47
CA PHE A 4 -3.83 -1.64 3.25
C PHE A 4 -4.16 -0.53 2.27
N VAL A 5 -3.13 0.02 1.62
CA VAL A 5 -3.29 1.01 0.55
C VAL A 5 -2.46 0.55 -0.63
N TRP A 6 -3.10 0.35 -1.78
CA TRP A 6 -2.38 -0.04 -3.01
C TRP A 6 -3.15 0.35 -4.26
N ALA A 7 -2.46 0.29 -5.39
CA ALA A 7 -3.05 0.44 -6.71
C ALA A 7 -2.73 -0.81 -7.52
N GLN A 8 -3.65 -1.23 -8.35
CA GLN A 8 -3.47 -2.40 -9.22
C GLN A 8 -4.08 -2.15 -10.59
N ASP A 9 -3.57 -2.88 -11.59
CA ASP A 9 -4.19 -2.90 -12.91
C ASP A 9 -5.36 -3.89 -12.95
N ARG A 10 -5.95 -4.06 -14.13
CA ARG A 10 -7.11 -4.94 -14.33
C ARG A 10 -6.82 -6.40 -14.00
N ALA A 11 -5.59 -6.84 -14.16
CA ALA A 11 -5.15 -8.21 -13.86
C ALA A 11 -4.66 -8.40 -12.42
N GLY A 12 -4.69 -7.36 -11.58
CA GLY A 12 -4.21 -7.41 -10.21
C GLY A 12 -2.72 -7.17 -10.06
N ASN A 13 -2.06 -6.67 -11.10
CA ASN A 13 -0.62 -6.39 -11.05
C ASN A 13 -0.34 -5.10 -10.29
N ILE A 14 0.75 -5.10 -9.52
CA ILE A 14 1.12 -3.96 -8.67
C ILE A 14 2.53 -3.44 -8.91
N GLY A 15 3.35 -4.15 -9.68
CA GLY A 15 4.72 -3.71 -9.89
C GLY A 15 5.45 -4.40 -11.01
N LYS A 16 6.51 -3.72 -11.46
CA LYS A 16 7.52 -4.24 -12.37
C LYS A 16 8.86 -3.60 -12.02
N ASP A 17 9.91 -4.41 -11.87
CA ASP A 17 11.24 -3.94 -11.52
C ASP A 17 11.24 -3.03 -10.27
N ASN A 18 10.45 -3.42 -9.25
CA ASN A 18 10.25 -2.70 -7.98
C ASN A 18 9.60 -1.32 -8.15
N LYS A 19 8.91 -1.07 -9.25
CA LYS A 19 8.21 0.19 -9.53
C LYS A 19 6.81 -0.10 -10.03
N MET A 20 5.94 0.90 -9.94
CA MET A 20 4.62 0.82 -10.57
C MET A 20 4.79 0.96 -12.09
N PRO A 21 4.16 0.07 -12.90
CA PRO A 21 4.32 0.13 -14.36
C PRO A 21 3.55 1.26 -15.04
N TRP A 22 2.81 2.06 -14.29
CA TRP A 22 2.00 3.17 -14.79
C TRP A 22 2.41 4.48 -14.20
N HIS A 23 2.01 5.56 -14.87
CA HIS A 23 2.11 6.92 -14.35
C HIS A 23 0.70 7.50 -14.28
N LEU A 24 0.21 7.77 -13.07
CA LEU A 24 -1.16 8.20 -12.83
C LEU A 24 -1.18 9.26 -11.71
N PRO A 25 -0.97 10.55 -12.07
CA PRO A 25 -0.87 11.62 -11.07
C PRO A 25 -2.04 11.71 -10.10
N GLY A 26 -3.27 11.41 -10.56
CA GLY A 26 -4.45 11.40 -9.68
C GLY A 26 -4.36 10.37 -8.57
N ASP A 27 -3.76 9.21 -8.88
CA ASP A 27 -3.54 8.17 -7.87
C ASP A 27 -2.45 8.57 -6.87
N LEU A 28 -1.38 9.21 -7.36
CA LEU A 28 -0.31 9.71 -6.48
C LEU A 28 -0.84 10.75 -5.50
N GLN A 29 -1.71 11.64 -5.95
CA GLN A 29 -2.35 12.64 -5.10
C GLN A 29 -3.27 11.99 -4.07
N PHE A 30 -4.03 10.98 -4.47
CA PHE A 30 -4.88 10.21 -3.56
C PHE A 30 -4.07 9.50 -2.49
N PHE A 31 -2.98 8.86 -2.87
CA PHE A 31 -2.06 8.21 -1.94
C PHE A 31 -1.51 9.20 -0.93
N LYS A 32 -1.05 10.35 -1.41
CA LYS A 32 -0.54 11.41 -0.55
C LYS A 32 -1.60 11.89 0.44
N LYS A 33 -2.81 12.17 -0.03
CA LYS A 33 -3.92 12.61 0.81
C LYS A 33 -4.29 11.57 1.86
N THR A 34 -4.33 10.30 1.46
CA THR A 34 -4.72 9.19 2.34
C THR A 34 -3.70 8.93 3.43
N THR A 35 -2.41 9.12 3.15
CA THR A 35 -1.31 8.72 4.05
C THR A 35 -0.65 9.85 4.80
N THR A 36 -0.86 11.12 4.43
CA THR A 36 -0.25 12.25 5.13
C THR A 36 -0.68 12.30 6.59
N GLY A 37 0.29 12.44 7.48
CA GLY A 37 0.06 12.44 8.93
C GLY A 37 -0.10 11.05 9.54
N LYS A 38 0.08 10.01 8.76
CA LYS A 38 -0.13 8.62 9.19
C LYS A 38 1.18 7.87 9.39
N THR A 39 1.08 6.70 10.00
CA THR A 39 2.19 5.78 10.16
C THR A 39 2.13 4.73 9.05
N LEU A 40 3.21 4.64 8.27
CA LEU A 40 3.31 3.71 7.15
C LEU A 40 4.26 2.56 7.50
N VAL A 41 3.87 1.35 7.12
CA VAL A 41 4.74 0.18 7.19
C VAL A 41 4.99 -0.30 5.77
N MET A 42 6.24 -0.53 5.43
CA MET A 42 6.67 -1.01 4.12
C MET A 42 7.86 -1.96 4.25
N GLY A 43 8.06 -2.79 3.24
CA GLY A 43 9.25 -3.60 3.14
C GLY A 43 10.45 -2.78 2.67
N ARG A 44 11.65 -3.33 2.84
CA ARG A 44 12.90 -2.68 2.45
C ARG A 44 12.93 -2.30 0.97
N LYS A 45 12.50 -3.21 0.07
CA LYS A 45 12.51 -2.93 -1.37
C LYS A 45 11.62 -1.77 -1.75
N THR A 46 10.47 -1.64 -1.12
CA THR A 46 9.56 -0.52 -1.34
C THR A 46 10.20 0.79 -0.88
N TYR A 47 10.83 0.77 0.30
CA TYR A 47 11.56 1.93 0.80
C TYR A 47 12.69 2.34 -0.15
N GLU A 48 13.49 1.40 -0.63
CA GLU A 48 14.57 1.66 -1.58
C GLU A 48 14.04 2.21 -2.91
N SER A 49 12.90 1.72 -3.37
CA SER A 49 12.22 2.23 -4.57
C SER A 49 11.81 3.69 -4.44
N LEU A 50 11.40 4.11 -3.24
CA LEU A 50 11.05 5.51 -2.96
C LEU A 50 12.29 6.39 -2.81
N GLY A 51 13.43 5.81 -2.48
CA GLY A 51 14.70 6.50 -2.29
C GLY A 51 14.86 7.20 -0.95
N LYS A 52 13.76 7.54 -0.29
CA LYS A 52 13.76 8.19 1.02
C LYS A 52 12.38 8.08 1.66
N ALA A 53 12.28 8.35 2.96
CA ALA A 53 11.00 8.43 3.64
C ALA A 53 10.16 9.56 3.07
N LEU A 54 8.85 9.33 2.99
CA LEU A 54 7.92 10.32 2.46
C LEU A 54 7.69 11.42 3.50
N PRO A 55 7.59 12.69 3.08
CA PRO A 55 7.44 13.81 4.01
C PRO A 55 6.10 13.76 4.74
N ASN A 56 6.07 14.26 5.99
CA ASN A 56 4.89 14.39 6.83
C ASN A 56 4.21 13.05 7.17
N ARG A 57 4.97 11.98 7.17
CA ARG A 57 4.51 10.63 7.52
C ARG A 57 5.58 9.94 8.33
N LYS A 58 5.16 9.11 9.28
CA LYS A 58 6.08 8.26 10.01
C LYS A 58 6.29 7.00 9.17
N THR A 59 7.53 6.71 8.83
CA THR A 59 7.86 5.55 8.01
C THR A 59 8.51 4.47 8.87
N ILE A 60 7.98 3.26 8.77
CA ILE A 60 8.52 2.06 9.40
C ILE A 60 8.89 1.10 8.28
N VAL A 61 10.15 0.64 8.28
CA VAL A 61 10.62 -0.38 7.37
C VAL A 61 10.68 -1.71 8.11
N LEU A 62 9.95 -2.69 7.63
CA LEU A 62 9.93 -4.04 8.19
C LEU A 62 10.91 -4.90 7.42
N THR A 63 11.94 -5.40 8.11
CA THR A 63 13.00 -6.20 7.49
C THR A 63 13.59 -7.19 8.50
N ARG A 64 14.08 -8.31 8.00
CA ARG A 64 14.80 -9.29 8.82
C ARG A 64 16.27 -8.92 9.03
N ASP A 65 16.76 -7.92 8.31
CA ASP A 65 18.15 -7.47 8.42
C ASP A 65 18.36 -6.65 9.69
N ASN A 66 18.97 -7.27 10.69
CA ASN A 66 19.24 -6.64 11.99
C ASN A 66 20.35 -5.58 11.94
N GLU A 67 21.08 -5.50 10.84
CA GLU A 67 22.17 -4.55 10.67
C GLU A 67 21.78 -3.30 9.88
N LEU A 68 20.60 -3.30 9.27
CA LEU A 68 20.13 -2.16 8.51
C LEU A 68 19.94 -0.95 9.42
N GLN A 69 20.49 0.20 9.02
CA GLN A 69 20.32 1.49 9.71
C GLN A 69 19.82 2.52 8.70
N LEU A 70 18.80 3.27 9.10
CA LEU A 70 18.21 4.31 8.27
C LEU A 70 18.07 5.59 9.11
N ASP A 71 18.39 6.74 8.50
CA ASP A 71 18.35 8.02 9.20
C ASP A 71 16.94 8.62 9.24
N ASP A 72 16.10 8.28 8.28
CA ASP A 72 14.78 8.90 8.08
C ASP A 72 13.59 7.97 8.30
N ALA A 73 13.85 6.75 8.79
CA ALA A 73 12.81 5.77 9.03
C ALA A 73 13.14 4.92 10.25
N GLU A 74 12.08 4.45 10.90
CA GLU A 74 12.19 3.48 11.99
C GLU A 74 12.24 2.07 11.40
N ILE A 75 12.96 1.17 12.05
CA ILE A 75 13.10 -0.21 11.59
C ILE A 75 12.46 -1.15 12.60
N LEU A 76 11.59 -2.04 12.13
CA LEU A 76 11.06 -3.16 12.90
C LEU A 76 11.45 -4.46 12.19
N HIS A 77 11.49 -5.55 12.94
CA HIS A 77 12.03 -6.82 12.44
C HIS A 77 11.00 -7.95 12.41
N SER A 78 9.83 -7.76 12.99
CA SER A 78 8.82 -8.81 13.05
C SER A 78 7.39 -8.27 12.89
N ARG A 79 6.52 -9.16 12.45
CA ARG A 79 5.08 -8.92 12.41
C ARG A 79 4.55 -8.53 13.78
N GLU A 80 5.00 -9.21 14.83
CA GLU A 80 4.56 -9.01 16.20
C GLU A 80 4.84 -7.59 16.69
N GLU A 81 5.98 -7.02 16.31
CA GLU A 81 6.32 -5.64 16.66
C GLU A 81 5.34 -4.64 16.04
N VAL A 82 4.94 -4.88 14.78
CA VAL A 82 3.96 -4.03 14.10
C VAL A 82 2.58 -4.17 14.74
N LEU A 83 2.17 -5.39 15.06
CA LEU A 83 0.88 -5.64 15.71
C LEU A 83 0.82 -5.01 17.11
N ALA A 84 1.91 -5.06 17.86
CA ALA A 84 1.99 -4.41 19.17
C ALA A 84 1.80 -2.88 19.04
N LEU A 85 2.36 -2.29 18.00
CA LEU A 85 2.17 -0.86 17.75
C LEU A 85 0.72 -0.55 17.39
N ALA A 86 0.08 -1.40 16.59
CA ALA A 86 -1.33 -1.24 16.22
C ALA A 86 -2.25 -1.36 17.43
N GLU A 87 -1.90 -2.17 18.42
CA GLU A 87 -2.68 -2.34 19.66
C GLU A 87 -2.71 -1.08 20.52
N THR A 88 -1.80 -0.15 20.33
CA THR A 88 -1.82 1.14 21.05
C THR A 88 -2.94 2.06 20.56
N GLY A 89 -3.68 1.66 19.53
CA GLY A 89 -4.75 2.45 18.92
C GLY A 89 -4.30 3.24 17.71
N GLU A 90 -3.01 3.23 17.37
CA GLU A 90 -2.50 3.93 16.21
C GLU A 90 -2.85 3.17 14.92
N PRO A 91 -3.50 3.81 13.92
CA PRO A 91 -3.74 3.17 12.63
C PRO A 91 -2.43 2.96 11.88
N ILE A 92 -2.23 1.75 11.38
CA ILE A 92 -1.02 1.38 10.63
C ILE A 92 -1.40 1.16 9.17
N TYR A 93 -0.78 1.93 8.28
CA TYR A 93 -1.02 1.85 6.84
C TYR A 93 0.08 1.01 6.19
N VAL A 94 -0.28 -0.15 5.68
CA VAL A 94 0.64 -1.04 4.96
C VAL A 94 0.64 -0.64 3.48
N VAL A 95 1.80 -0.29 2.95
CA VAL A 95 1.92 0.29 1.61
C VAL A 95 2.80 -0.53 0.66
N GLY A 96 3.14 -1.75 1.00
CA GLY A 96 3.83 -2.66 0.11
C GLY A 96 5.15 -3.21 0.66
N GLY A 97 5.76 -4.11 -0.03
CA GLY A 97 5.29 -4.72 -1.26
C GLY A 97 4.45 -5.97 -1.02
N ALA A 98 4.38 -6.83 -2.03
CA ALA A 98 3.54 -8.01 -2.02
C ALA A 98 3.77 -8.91 -0.80
N GLU A 99 5.01 -9.13 -0.40
CA GLU A 99 5.35 -9.95 0.76
C GLU A 99 4.80 -9.37 2.06
N ILE A 100 4.83 -8.04 2.19
CA ILE A 100 4.33 -7.36 3.38
C ILE A 100 2.80 -7.42 3.42
N TYR A 101 2.12 -7.22 2.29
CA TYR A 101 0.68 -7.41 2.22
C TYR A 101 0.30 -8.84 2.61
N ARG A 102 1.03 -9.82 2.09
CA ARG A 102 0.77 -11.23 2.42
C ARG A 102 0.93 -11.50 3.91
N LEU A 103 1.93 -10.89 4.53
CA LEU A 103 2.24 -11.07 5.95
C LEU A 103 1.11 -10.56 6.86
N PHE A 104 0.37 -9.53 6.46
CA PHE A 104 -0.69 -8.92 7.27
C PHE A 104 -2.10 -9.14 6.74
N MET A 105 -2.27 -9.95 5.69
CA MET A 105 -3.58 -10.14 5.05
C MET A 105 -4.65 -10.64 6.02
N ASP A 106 -4.29 -11.54 6.90
CA ASP A 106 -5.23 -12.13 7.87
C ASP A 106 -5.70 -11.16 8.95
N VAL A 107 -5.01 -10.05 9.15
CA VAL A 107 -5.33 -9.05 10.18
C VAL A 107 -5.69 -7.69 9.58
N ALA A 108 -5.74 -7.57 8.26
CA ALA A 108 -6.14 -6.33 7.62
C ALA A 108 -7.60 -6.00 7.94
N ASP A 109 -7.83 -4.81 8.49
CA ASP A 109 -9.17 -4.34 8.87
C ASP A 109 -9.85 -3.58 7.74
N LYS A 110 -9.05 -2.92 6.92
CA LYS A 110 -9.54 -2.02 5.87
C LYS A 110 -8.63 -2.11 4.65
N LEU A 111 -9.23 -2.12 3.47
CA LEU A 111 -8.51 -2.16 2.20
C LEU A 111 -8.88 -0.92 1.39
N ILE A 112 -7.88 -0.16 1.01
CA ILE A 112 -8.05 1.02 0.15
C ILE A 112 -7.29 0.73 -1.13
N VAL A 113 -8.00 0.50 -2.22
CA VAL A 113 -7.39 0.07 -3.48
C VAL A 113 -7.82 0.96 -4.64
N THR A 114 -6.86 1.36 -5.46
CA THR A 114 -7.12 1.99 -6.75
C THR A 114 -7.09 0.90 -7.81
N LYS A 115 -8.20 0.72 -8.52
CA LYS A 115 -8.28 -0.21 -9.65
C LYS A 115 -8.18 0.58 -10.95
N ILE A 116 -7.13 0.31 -11.72
CA ILE A 116 -6.84 1.00 -12.98
C ILE A 116 -7.41 0.16 -14.12
N ASP A 117 -8.18 0.79 -15.01
CA ASP A 117 -8.83 0.11 -16.14
C ASP A 117 -7.86 -0.04 -17.31
N ALA A 118 -6.81 -0.81 -17.11
CA ALA A 118 -5.81 -1.14 -18.11
C ALA A 118 -4.98 -2.34 -17.61
N GLU A 119 -4.27 -2.99 -18.52
CA GLU A 119 -3.32 -4.05 -18.17
C GLU A 119 -1.92 -3.62 -18.56
N PHE A 120 -0.95 -3.94 -17.71
CA PHE A 120 0.44 -3.58 -17.91
C PHE A 120 1.32 -4.81 -17.88
N ASP A 121 2.49 -4.71 -18.52
CA ASP A 121 3.54 -5.69 -18.38
C ASP A 121 4.09 -5.57 -16.95
N ALA A 122 4.01 -6.64 -16.18
CA ALA A 122 4.33 -6.62 -14.76
C ALA A 122 4.93 -7.95 -14.32
N ASP A 123 5.70 -7.90 -13.23
CA ASP A 123 6.30 -9.09 -12.63
C ASP A 123 5.77 -9.36 -11.22
N THR A 124 4.96 -8.47 -10.67
CA THR A 124 4.45 -8.61 -9.30
C THR A 124 2.96 -8.37 -9.27
N ALA A 125 2.23 -9.32 -8.71
CA ALA A 125 0.78 -9.22 -8.51
C ALA A 125 0.46 -9.03 -7.02
N PHE A 126 -0.69 -8.42 -6.74
CA PHE A 126 -1.20 -8.34 -5.37
C PHE A 126 -1.55 -9.75 -4.87
N PRO A 127 -1.29 -10.07 -3.61
CA PRO A 127 -1.66 -11.38 -3.05
C PRO A 127 -3.16 -11.63 -3.14
N GLU A 128 -3.53 -12.90 -3.16
CA GLU A 128 -4.94 -13.30 -3.20
C GLU A 128 -5.67 -12.77 -1.96
N VAL A 129 -6.85 -12.18 -2.18
CA VAL A 129 -7.71 -11.63 -1.13
C VAL A 129 -8.97 -12.49 -1.01
N ASP A 130 -9.34 -12.84 0.21
CA ASP A 130 -10.63 -13.48 0.48
C ASP A 130 -11.70 -12.39 0.56
N TRP A 131 -12.23 -11.99 -0.58
CA TRP A 131 -13.19 -10.89 -0.70
C TRP A 131 -14.49 -11.13 0.05
N GLU A 132 -14.82 -12.38 0.36
CA GLU A 132 -16.01 -12.72 1.15
C GLU A 132 -15.94 -12.16 2.57
N ASN A 133 -14.73 -11.93 3.07
CA ASN A 133 -14.51 -11.38 4.41
C ASN A 133 -14.58 -9.85 4.45
N PHE A 134 -14.80 -9.20 3.32
CA PHE A 134 -14.81 -7.73 3.23
C PHE A 134 -16.08 -7.23 2.56
N SER A 135 -16.50 -6.02 2.95
CA SER A 135 -17.64 -5.33 2.33
C SER A 135 -17.16 -4.01 1.72
N GLU A 136 -17.61 -3.73 0.51
CA GLU A 136 -17.34 -2.44 -0.13
C GLU A 136 -18.13 -1.35 0.57
N VAL A 137 -17.44 -0.31 1.06
CA VAL A 137 -18.07 0.79 1.80
C VAL A 137 -17.95 2.13 1.06
N ALA A 138 -17.06 2.23 0.07
CA ALA A 138 -16.93 3.44 -0.74
C ALA A 138 -16.38 3.10 -2.12
N LYS A 139 -16.82 3.88 -3.12
CA LYS A 139 -16.40 3.74 -4.51
C LYS A 139 -16.40 5.12 -5.15
N GLU A 140 -15.26 5.53 -5.70
CA GLU A 140 -15.12 6.83 -6.36
C GLU A 140 -14.48 6.66 -7.73
N PRO A 141 -15.26 6.63 -8.82
CA PRO A 141 -14.72 6.48 -10.17
C PRO A 141 -14.16 7.79 -10.70
N HIS A 142 -13.10 7.68 -11.50
CA HIS A 142 -12.47 8.80 -12.19
C HIS A 142 -12.23 8.43 -13.65
N GLU A 143 -12.59 9.33 -14.55
CA GLU A 143 -12.33 9.15 -15.96
C GLU A 143 -10.94 9.66 -16.33
N LYS A 144 -10.35 9.06 -17.38
CA LYS A 144 -9.09 9.54 -17.94
C LYS A 144 -9.21 10.98 -18.38
N ASP A 145 -8.11 11.71 -18.29
CA ASP A 145 -8.02 13.10 -18.71
C ASP A 145 -6.63 13.39 -19.30
N GLU A 146 -6.27 14.66 -19.48
CA GLU A 146 -4.99 15.04 -20.05
C GLU A 146 -3.79 14.58 -19.24
N LYS A 147 -3.93 14.50 -17.90
CA LYS A 147 -2.86 14.11 -16.98
C LYS A 147 -2.90 12.63 -16.64
N ASN A 148 -4.09 12.04 -16.64
CA ASN A 148 -4.33 10.66 -16.26
C ASN A 148 -4.83 9.87 -17.49
N LYS A 149 -3.98 9.02 -18.04
CA LYS A 149 -4.23 8.36 -19.32
C LYS A 149 -5.19 7.19 -19.24
N TYR A 150 -5.63 6.81 -18.06
CA TYR A 150 -6.48 5.64 -17.83
C TYR A 150 -7.64 6.02 -16.93
N ASN A 151 -8.77 5.33 -17.09
CA ASN A 151 -9.86 5.39 -16.12
C ASN A 151 -9.40 4.63 -14.87
N TYR A 152 -9.78 5.11 -13.71
CA TYR A 152 -9.42 4.47 -12.44
C TYR A 152 -10.50 4.73 -11.41
N THR A 153 -10.59 3.85 -10.42
CA THR A 153 -11.61 3.94 -9.37
C THR A 153 -10.97 3.66 -8.02
N PHE A 154 -11.27 4.52 -7.04
CA PHE A 154 -10.86 4.30 -5.66
C PHE A 154 -11.93 3.50 -4.94
N TYR A 155 -11.55 2.37 -4.36
CA TYR A 155 -12.43 1.53 -3.56
C TYR A 155 -11.96 1.48 -2.12
N THR A 156 -12.92 1.44 -1.20
CA THR A 156 -12.64 1.18 0.20
C THR A 156 -13.47 -0.03 0.63
N TYR A 157 -12.82 -1.00 1.25
CA TYR A 157 -13.46 -2.20 1.80
C TYR A 157 -13.15 -2.27 3.28
N GLU A 158 -14.10 -2.75 4.06
CA GLU A 158 -13.91 -3.00 5.49
C GLU A 158 -14.17 -4.46 5.80
N ARG A 159 -13.42 -5.02 6.76
CA ARG A 159 -13.63 -6.40 7.19
C ARG A 159 -14.97 -6.54 7.88
N ASN A 160 -15.68 -7.57 7.52
CA ASN A 160 -16.99 -7.90 8.09
C ASN A 160 -16.93 -8.21 9.59
#